data_233e2121baae289d3df2cba68a56ccc9
#
_entry.id   233e2121baae289d3df2cba68a56ccc9
#
_cell.length_a   1.000
_cell.length_b   1.000
_cell.length_c   1.000
_cell.angle_alpha   90.00
_cell.angle_beta   90.00
_cell.angle_gamma   90.00
#
_symmetry.space_group_name_H-M   'P 1'
#
loop_
_entity.id
_entity.type
_entity.pdbx_description
1 polymer ?
#
loop_
_entity_poly.entity_id
_entity_poly.type
_entity_poly.pdbx_seq_one_letter_code
_entity_poly.pdbx_strand_id
1 'polypeptide(L)'
;MGVYAATRIGGESKNIGSPGGRIMSEKVHVSVIVPAHNEEKYVKRCIDSIKEAANAFKGNVEIIVVCNRCTDATECIARENGARVLINEDRCIAKVRNTGIEAAKGQMIMTIDCDNRMTRGTIAEAYKLLRSGKYIGGGAPIRFERYSFPLWCNDLMCRAGFAVTGLYSGIFWAKKSTFRAIGGFVEKKAMEDVATAKSLKKYGKEKGQKYTTLRKNHLINSTRKYDDLGDWLYFKLMFKNAGTMIKAALGDSTGMDKLLDEMFYDYNDMH
;
A
#
# COMPACT_ATOMS: atom_id res chain seq x y z
N MET A 1 -51.37 -28.03 55.57
CA MET A 1 -50.92 -29.41 55.96
C MET A 1 -50.13 -29.96 54.76
N GLY A 2 -48.93 -30.43 54.99
CA GLY A 2 -48.12 -31.09 53.96
C GLY A 2 -46.69 -30.61 53.99
N VAL A 3 -45.92 -31.00 55.00
CA VAL A 3 -44.46 -30.84 55.11
C VAL A 3 -43.82 -31.88 54.23
N TYR A 4 -42.88 -31.54 53.38
CA TYR A 4 -41.92 -32.46 52.80
C TYR A 4 -40.49 -32.01 53.04
N ALA A 5 -39.75 -32.96 53.56
CA ALA A 5 -38.44 -32.87 54.15
C ALA A 5 -37.34 -32.63 53.10
N ALA A 6 -36.32 -31.88 53.50
CA ALA A 6 -35.05 -31.71 52.81
C ALA A 6 -34.19 -32.97 52.91
N THR A 7 -33.71 -33.46 51.77
CA THR A 7 -32.63 -34.42 51.71
C THR A 7 -31.39 -33.74 51.16
N ARG A 8 -30.37 -33.51 51.96
CA ARG A 8 -29.03 -33.13 51.59
C ARG A 8 -28.33 -34.31 50.93
N ILE A 9 -27.90 -34.11 49.66
CA ILE A 9 -26.88 -34.97 49.06
C ILE A 9 -25.65 -34.12 48.86
N GLY A 10 -24.58 -34.41 49.59
CA GLY A 10 -23.27 -33.83 49.41
C GLY A 10 -22.64 -34.35 48.13
N GLY A 11 -22.28 -33.44 47.25
CA GLY A 11 -21.48 -33.70 46.07
C GLY A 11 -20.28 -32.76 46.08
N GLU A 12 -19.11 -33.31 46.29
CA GLU A 12 -17.84 -32.62 46.19
C GLU A 12 -17.70 -32.05 44.76
N SER A 13 -17.71 -30.75 44.63
CA SER A 13 -17.37 -30.06 43.41
C SER A 13 -15.84 -30.12 43.22
N LYS A 14 -15.37 -31.05 42.40
CA LYS A 14 -14.02 -31.03 41.88
C LYS A 14 -13.85 -29.79 41.02
N ASN A 15 -13.06 -28.87 41.53
CA ASN A 15 -12.59 -27.66 40.85
C ASN A 15 -11.69 -28.09 39.68
N ILE A 16 -12.26 -28.26 38.50
CA ILE A 16 -11.49 -28.43 37.25
C ILE A 16 -10.98 -27.04 36.85
N GLY A 17 -9.75 -26.77 37.29
CA GLY A 17 -9.01 -25.58 36.83
C GLY A 17 -8.94 -25.57 35.34
N SER A 18 -9.60 -24.60 34.72
CA SER A 18 -9.39 -24.24 33.30
C SER A 18 -7.91 -23.91 33.11
N PRO A 19 -7.18 -24.60 32.20
CA PRO A 19 -5.84 -24.14 31.85
C PRO A 19 -6.03 -22.79 31.15
N GLY A 20 -5.62 -21.73 31.84
CA GLY A 20 -5.50 -20.39 31.26
C GLY A 20 -4.55 -20.42 30.08
N GLY A 21 -5.02 -20.86 28.94
CA GLY A 21 -4.32 -20.73 27.67
C GLY A 21 -4.17 -19.26 27.40
N ARG A 22 -2.97 -18.73 27.66
CA ARG A 22 -2.51 -17.43 27.16
C ARG A 22 -2.68 -17.50 25.66
N ILE A 23 -3.73 -16.90 25.12
CA ILE A 23 -3.86 -16.69 23.67
C ILE A 23 -2.69 -15.79 23.30
N MET A 24 -1.58 -16.42 22.93
CA MET A 24 -0.45 -15.71 22.32
C MET A 24 -1.01 -15.13 21.03
N SER A 25 -1.24 -13.82 20.97
CA SER A 25 -1.65 -13.18 19.74
C SER A 25 -0.60 -13.53 18.68
N GLU A 26 -1.01 -14.25 17.66
CA GLU A 26 -0.09 -14.66 16.59
C GLU A 26 0.61 -13.42 16.04
N LYS A 27 1.95 -13.45 16.09
CA LYS A 27 2.79 -12.34 15.68
C LYS A 27 2.54 -11.99 14.21
N VAL A 28 2.05 -10.80 13.95
CA VAL A 28 1.91 -10.29 12.58
C VAL A 28 3.29 -10.00 11.99
N HIS A 29 3.58 -10.57 10.83
CA HIS A 29 4.85 -10.39 10.14
C HIS A 29 4.83 -9.19 9.19
N VAL A 30 3.74 -9.05 8.46
CA VAL A 30 3.55 -8.04 7.42
C VAL A 30 2.23 -7.34 7.58
N SER A 31 2.22 -6.01 7.50
CA SER A 31 1.00 -5.21 7.36
C SER A 31 0.97 -4.61 5.97
N VAL A 32 -0.09 -4.88 5.22
CA VAL A 32 -0.34 -4.26 3.92
C VAL A 32 -1.33 -3.13 4.10
N ILE A 33 -0.94 -1.92 3.73
CA ILE A 33 -1.72 -0.69 3.90
C ILE A 33 -2.26 -0.27 2.54
N VAL A 34 -3.56 -0.06 2.48
CA VAL A 34 -4.31 0.31 1.29
C VAL A 34 -5.04 1.62 1.56
N PRO A 35 -4.55 2.77 1.08
CA PRO A 35 -5.32 4.00 1.08
C PRO A 35 -6.48 3.86 0.09
N ALA A 36 -7.67 4.32 0.45
CA ALA A 36 -8.86 4.23 -0.39
C ALA A 36 -9.72 5.51 -0.26
N HIS A 37 -10.17 6.05 -1.40
CA HIS A 37 -11.13 7.15 -1.48
C HIS A 37 -12.13 6.84 -2.59
N ASN A 38 -13.37 6.48 -2.22
CA ASN A 38 -14.43 6.09 -3.17
C ASN A 38 -13.99 5.01 -4.17
N GLU A 39 -13.57 3.87 -3.65
CA GLU A 39 -13.00 2.75 -4.41
C GLU A 39 -13.86 1.48 -4.36
N GLU A 40 -15.19 1.60 -4.24
CA GLU A 40 -16.11 0.46 -4.11
C GLU A 40 -15.97 -0.59 -5.23
N LYS A 41 -15.63 -0.13 -6.45
CA LYS A 41 -15.44 -1.00 -7.63
C LYS A 41 -14.12 -1.78 -7.60
N TYR A 42 -13.13 -1.30 -6.81
CA TYR A 42 -11.75 -1.78 -6.88
C TYR A 42 -11.26 -2.44 -5.58
N VAL A 43 -11.76 -1.99 -4.42
CA VAL A 43 -11.24 -2.42 -3.11
C VAL A 43 -11.29 -3.93 -2.91
N LYS A 44 -12.33 -4.62 -3.37
CA LYS A 44 -12.43 -6.07 -3.27
C LYS A 44 -11.32 -6.78 -4.05
N ARG A 45 -11.11 -6.43 -5.31
CA ARG A 45 -10.06 -7.05 -6.15
C ARG A 45 -8.65 -6.79 -5.65
N CYS A 46 -8.42 -5.61 -5.04
CA CYS A 46 -7.17 -5.29 -4.37
C CYS A 46 -6.94 -6.23 -3.17
N ILE A 47 -7.92 -6.32 -2.27
CA ILE A 47 -7.86 -7.20 -1.08
C ILE A 47 -7.68 -8.66 -1.50
N ASP A 48 -8.38 -9.14 -2.52
CA ASP A 48 -8.26 -10.52 -3.00
C ASP A 48 -6.82 -10.80 -3.49
N SER A 49 -6.20 -9.86 -4.21
CA SER A 49 -4.81 -10.00 -4.65
C SER A 49 -3.82 -10.05 -3.48
N ILE A 50 -4.08 -9.28 -2.42
CA ILE A 50 -3.26 -9.30 -1.20
C ILE A 50 -3.44 -10.64 -0.47
N LYS A 51 -4.66 -11.18 -0.39
CA LYS A 51 -4.94 -12.49 0.20
C LYS A 51 -4.23 -13.61 -0.56
N GLU A 52 -4.23 -13.58 -1.89
CA GLU A 52 -3.48 -14.54 -2.71
C GLU A 52 -1.97 -14.47 -2.42
N ALA A 53 -1.42 -13.28 -2.29
CA ALA A 53 -0.01 -13.09 -1.94
C ALA A 53 0.28 -13.51 -0.49
N ALA A 54 -0.64 -13.29 0.45
CA ALA A 54 -0.55 -13.74 1.83
C ALA A 54 -0.59 -15.27 1.94
N ASN A 55 -1.45 -15.95 1.18
CA ASN A 55 -1.54 -17.41 1.13
C ASN A 55 -0.25 -18.07 0.59
N ALA A 56 0.50 -17.35 -0.25
CA ALA A 56 1.79 -17.82 -0.75
C ALA A 56 2.97 -17.51 0.19
N PHE A 57 2.72 -16.77 1.26
CA PHE A 57 3.72 -16.36 2.24
C PHE A 57 3.60 -17.21 3.51
N LYS A 58 4.73 -17.69 4.05
CA LYS A 58 4.77 -18.46 5.30
C LYS A 58 4.86 -17.51 6.50
N GLY A 59 3.76 -16.83 6.81
CA GLY A 59 3.68 -15.91 7.95
C GLY A 59 2.36 -15.16 7.99
N ASN A 60 2.07 -14.48 9.09
CA ASN A 60 0.82 -13.78 9.29
C ASN A 60 0.85 -12.41 8.63
N VAL A 61 -0.18 -12.11 7.85
CA VAL A 61 -0.37 -10.84 7.15
C VAL A 61 -1.66 -10.20 7.65
N GLU A 62 -1.62 -8.92 8.00
CA GLU A 62 -2.81 -8.11 8.18
C GLU A 62 -3.00 -7.16 6.99
N ILE A 63 -4.25 -6.90 6.66
CA ILE A 63 -4.64 -5.94 5.64
C ILE A 63 -5.31 -4.77 6.35
N ILE A 64 -4.80 -3.56 6.12
CA ILE A 64 -5.34 -2.32 6.68
C ILE A 64 -5.79 -1.44 5.52
N VAL A 65 -7.10 -1.25 5.38
CA VAL A 65 -7.66 -0.27 4.46
C VAL A 65 -7.89 1.03 5.22
N VAL A 66 -7.31 2.11 4.74
CA VAL A 66 -7.52 3.44 5.32
C VAL A 66 -8.49 4.20 4.42
N CYS A 67 -9.77 4.20 4.82
CA CYS A 67 -10.83 4.91 4.12
C CYS A 67 -10.69 6.41 4.37
N ASN A 68 -10.42 7.13 3.31
CA ASN A 68 -10.25 8.58 3.34
C ASN A 68 -11.48 9.26 2.76
N ARG A 69 -12.33 9.85 3.63
CA ARG A 69 -13.53 10.58 3.21
C ARG A 69 -14.41 9.79 2.23
N CYS A 70 -14.52 8.48 2.41
CA CYS A 70 -15.37 7.65 1.56
C CYS A 70 -16.84 7.95 1.80
N THR A 71 -17.60 8.07 0.70
CA THR A 71 -19.06 8.30 0.71
C THR A 71 -19.82 7.15 0.02
N ASP A 72 -19.08 6.19 -0.56
CA ASP A 72 -19.57 5.00 -1.24
C ASP A 72 -19.46 3.73 -0.36
N ALA A 73 -19.67 2.56 -0.92
CA ALA A 73 -19.62 1.28 -0.22
C ALA A 73 -18.19 0.78 0.09
N THR A 74 -17.14 1.56 -0.17
CA THR A 74 -15.72 1.14 0.01
C THR A 74 -15.46 0.56 1.40
N GLU A 75 -15.91 1.23 2.47
CA GLU A 75 -15.68 0.79 3.85
C GLU A 75 -16.37 -0.54 4.13
N CYS A 76 -17.63 -0.67 3.76
CA CYS A 76 -18.42 -1.89 3.96
C CYS A 76 -17.75 -3.07 3.26
N ILE A 77 -17.43 -2.93 1.97
CA ILE A 77 -16.79 -3.97 1.17
C ILE A 77 -15.43 -4.36 1.77
N ALA A 78 -14.63 -3.40 2.24
CA ALA A 78 -13.34 -3.69 2.86
C ALA A 78 -13.48 -4.53 4.13
N ARG A 79 -14.45 -4.20 5.02
CA ARG A 79 -14.74 -4.96 6.25
C ARG A 79 -15.23 -6.36 5.95
N GLU A 80 -16.19 -6.51 5.05
CA GLU A 80 -16.75 -7.80 4.63
C GLU A 80 -15.68 -8.71 4.03
N ASN A 81 -14.67 -8.13 3.39
CA ASN A 81 -13.52 -8.87 2.86
C ASN A 81 -12.36 -8.99 3.86
N GLY A 82 -12.62 -8.85 5.17
CA GLY A 82 -11.69 -9.18 6.24
C GLY A 82 -10.52 -8.21 6.42
N ALA A 83 -10.60 -7.01 5.86
CA ALA A 83 -9.63 -5.97 6.13
C ALA A 83 -9.96 -5.25 7.45
N ARG A 84 -8.92 -4.83 8.17
CA ARG A 84 -9.07 -3.88 9.25
C ARG A 84 -9.21 -2.49 8.65
N VAL A 85 -10.33 -1.82 8.90
CA VAL A 85 -10.60 -0.49 8.35
C VAL A 85 -10.28 0.60 9.37
N LEU A 86 -9.61 1.64 8.91
CA LEU A 86 -9.37 2.90 9.61
C LEU A 86 -10.01 4.02 8.81
N ILE A 87 -10.48 5.04 9.50
CA ILE A 87 -11.03 6.26 8.89
C ILE A 87 -10.01 7.38 9.02
N ASN A 88 -9.84 8.14 7.95
CA ASN A 88 -8.97 9.31 7.92
C ASN A 88 -9.64 10.42 7.09
N GLU A 89 -9.59 11.66 7.58
CA GLU A 89 -10.25 12.83 6.98
C GLU A 89 -9.25 13.83 6.35
N ASP A 90 -7.95 13.52 6.40
CA ASP A 90 -6.92 14.40 5.84
C ASP A 90 -7.00 14.45 4.30
N ARG A 91 -6.75 15.64 3.74
CA ARG A 91 -6.65 15.84 2.28
C ARG A 91 -5.22 15.62 1.75
N CYS A 92 -4.50 14.67 2.31
CA CYS A 92 -3.12 14.36 1.95
C CYS A 92 -2.90 12.86 1.99
N ILE A 93 -2.66 12.26 0.83
CA ILE A 93 -2.46 10.80 0.68
C ILE A 93 -1.31 10.28 1.55
N ALA A 94 -0.25 11.06 1.76
CA ALA A 94 0.85 10.69 2.63
C ALA A 94 0.38 10.51 4.08
N LYS A 95 -0.50 11.39 4.60
CA LYS A 95 -1.10 11.25 5.92
C LYS A 95 -2.00 10.03 6.03
N VAL A 96 -2.78 9.74 4.98
CA VAL A 96 -3.61 8.54 4.91
C VAL A 96 -2.75 7.29 5.03
N ARG A 97 -1.65 7.19 4.26
CA ARG A 97 -0.70 6.08 4.36
C ARG A 97 -0.03 6.02 5.74
N ASN A 98 0.37 7.16 6.30
CA ASN A 98 1.00 7.24 7.63
C ASN A 98 0.06 6.77 8.74
N THR A 99 -1.23 7.08 8.69
CA THR A 99 -2.26 6.55 9.61
C THR A 99 -2.24 5.01 9.62
N GLY A 100 -2.18 4.39 8.45
CA GLY A 100 -2.07 2.94 8.33
C GLY A 100 -0.74 2.40 8.91
N ILE A 101 0.39 3.07 8.64
CA ILE A 101 1.72 2.69 9.15
C ILE A 101 1.74 2.70 10.68
N GLU A 102 1.21 3.74 11.29
CA GLU A 102 1.20 3.83 12.77
C GLU A 102 0.32 2.74 13.40
N ALA A 103 -0.84 2.46 12.84
CA ALA A 103 -1.76 1.45 13.34
C ALA A 103 -1.31 0.00 13.07
N ALA A 104 -0.36 -0.20 12.16
CA ALA A 104 0.14 -1.51 11.74
C ALA A 104 0.79 -2.29 12.90
N LYS A 105 0.56 -3.60 12.95
CA LYS A 105 1.16 -4.53 13.91
C LYS A 105 2.38 -5.28 13.34
N GLY A 106 2.49 -5.36 12.02
CA GLY A 106 3.56 -6.06 11.33
C GLY A 106 4.92 -5.39 11.45
N GLN A 107 5.96 -6.20 11.47
CA GLN A 107 7.35 -5.70 11.45
C GLN A 107 7.74 -5.11 10.09
N MET A 108 7.18 -5.67 9.02
CA MET A 108 7.31 -5.16 7.66
C MET A 108 6.01 -4.47 7.26
N ILE A 109 6.15 -3.30 6.70
CA ILE A 109 5.07 -2.54 6.07
C ILE A 109 5.17 -2.69 4.57
N MET A 110 4.03 -2.88 3.92
CA MET A 110 3.84 -2.71 2.49
C MET A 110 2.71 -1.72 2.24
N THR A 111 2.80 -0.91 1.19
CA THR A 111 1.70 -0.04 0.76
C THR A 111 1.35 -0.34 -0.69
N ILE A 112 0.07 -0.32 -1.02
CA ILE A 112 -0.44 -0.50 -2.39
C ILE A 112 -1.70 0.34 -2.55
N ASP A 113 -1.86 1.01 -3.68
CA ASP A 113 -3.06 1.79 -3.94
C ASP A 113 -4.26 0.88 -4.24
N CYS A 114 -5.46 1.33 -3.88
CA CYS A 114 -6.66 0.50 -3.83
C CYS A 114 -7.14 -0.01 -5.20
N ASP A 115 -6.83 0.72 -6.27
CA ASP A 115 -7.17 0.32 -7.64
C ASP A 115 -6.19 -0.70 -8.25
N ASN A 116 -5.07 -0.95 -7.59
CA ASN A 116 -4.00 -1.81 -8.06
C ASN A 116 -4.08 -3.24 -7.48
N ARG A 117 -3.30 -4.16 -8.05
CA ARG A 117 -3.18 -5.55 -7.58
C ARG A 117 -1.71 -5.95 -7.49
N MET A 118 -1.39 -6.83 -6.55
CA MET A 118 -0.06 -7.43 -6.46
C MET A 118 -0.06 -8.85 -7.01
N THR A 119 1.08 -9.31 -7.51
CA THR A 119 1.25 -10.72 -7.92
C THR A 119 1.45 -11.63 -6.70
N ARG A 120 1.08 -12.90 -6.85
CA ARG A 120 1.05 -13.91 -5.77
C ARG A 120 2.35 -14.00 -4.95
N GLY A 121 3.52 -13.79 -5.55
CA GLY A 121 4.81 -13.90 -4.84
C GLY A 121 5.32 -12.60 -4.21
N THR A 122 4.61 -11.49 -4.35
CA THR A 122 5.06 -10.14 -3.97
C THR A 122 5.48 -10.04 -2.50
N ILE A 123 4.62 -10.49 -1.57
CA ILE A 123 4.90 -10.42 -0.13
C ILE A 123 6.11 -11.29 0.23
N ALA A 124 6.16 -12.51 -0.27
CA ALA A 124 7.23 -13.47 0.02
C ALA A 124 8.60 -12.97 -0.48
N GLU A 125 8.65 -12.41 -1.71
CA GLU A 125 9.88 -11.86 -2.27
C GLU A 125 10.35 -10.64 -1.49
N ALA A 126 9.49 -9.67 -1.23
CA ALA A 126 9.82 -8.47 -0.45
C ALA A 126 10.33 -8.83 0.95
N TYR A 127 9.64 -9.74 1.64
CA TYR A 127 10.03 -10.22 2.96
C TYR A 127 11.40 -10.89 2.94
N LYS A 128 11.67 -11.75 1.94
CA LYS A 128 12.98 -12.40 1.75
C LYS A 128 14.09 -11.38 1.53
N LEU A 129 13.87 -10.38 0.68
CA LEU A 129 14.84 -9.31 0.41
C LEU A 129 15.12 -8.52 1.69
N LEU A 130 14.08 -8.13 2.44
CA LEU A 130 14.23 -7.38 3.69
C LEU A 130 14.97 -8.19 4.78
N ARG A 131 14.66 -9.49 4.90
CA ARG A 131 15.31 -10.41 5.85
C ARG A 131 16.78 -10.67 5.53
N SER A 132 17.22 -10.48 4.30
CA SER A 132 18.64 -10.62 3.93
C SER A 132 19.57 -9.62 4.61
N GLY A 133 19.03 -8.55 5.18
CA GLY A 133 19.79 -7.45 5.78
C GLY A 133 20.52 -6.55 4.77
N LYS A 134 20.55 -6.92 3.50
CA LYS A 134 21.21 -6.15 2.43
C LYS A 134 20.41 -4.93 1.97
N TYR A 135 19.10 -4.94 2.20
CA TYR A 135 18.17 -3.94 1.68
C TYR A 135 17.42 -3.25 2.81
N ILE A 136 17.33 -1.93 2.73
CA ILE A 136 16.55 -1.10 3.66
C ILE A 136 15.05 -1.22 3.39
N GLY A 137 14.70 -1.43 2.15
CA GLY A 137 13.36 -1.49 1.60
C GLY A 137 13.39 -1.32 0.09
N GLY A 138 12.23 -1.11 -0.51
CA GLY A 138 12.15 -0.95 -1.96
C GLY A 138 10.77 -0.68 -2.48
N GLY A 139 10.67 -0.74 -3.80
CA GLY A 139 9.45 -0.67 -4.57
C GLY A 139 9.16 -1.96 -5.35
N ALA A 140 8.28 -1.87 -6.32
CA ALA A 140 7.99 -2.95 -7.27
C ALA A 140 8.00 -2.43 -8.71
N PRO A 141 8.37 -3.26 -9.69
CA PRO A 141 8.12 -2.94 -11.08
C PRO A 141 6.62 -2.82 -11.33
N ILE A 142 6.22 -1.95 -12.23
CA ILE A 142 4.83 -1.72 -12.60
C ILE A 142 4.55 -2.40 -13.93
N ARG A 143 3.37 -3.02 -14.08
CA ARG A 143 2.80 -3.54 -15.30
C ARG A 143 1.36 -3.08 -15.40
N PHE A 144 0.92 -2.68 -16.57
CA PHE A 144 -0.48 -2.36 -16.78
C PHE A 144 -1.34 -3.63 -16.88
N GLU A 145 -2.59 -3.57 -16.44
CA GLU A 145 -3.52 -4.71 -16.52
C GLU A 145 -3.95 -5.02 -17.96
N ARG A 146 -3.87 -4.04 -18.86
CA ARG A 146 -3.98 -4.23 -20.31
C ARG A 146 -2.93 -3.41 -21.05
N TYR A 147 -2.69 -3.72 -22.30
CA TYR A 147 -1.76 -3.00 -23.16
C TYR A 147 -2.42 -2.60 -24.47
N SER A 148 -2.15 -1.38 -24.89
CA SER A 148 -2.28 -0.83 -26.23
C SER A 148 -0.94 -0.26 -26.65
N PHE A 149 -0.79 0.17 -27.89
CA PHE A 149 0.46 0.76 -28.35
C PHE A 149 0.89 2.00 -27.52
N PRO A 150 0.00 2.98 -27.20
CA PRO A 150 0.36 4.08 -26.32
C PRO A 150 0.75 3.65 -24.91
N LEU A 151 0.01 2.70 -24.31
CA LEU A 151 0.32 2.18 -22.99
C LEU A 151 1.66 1.44 -22.95
N TRP A 152 1.98 0.70 -24.01
CA TRP A 152 3.29 0.07 -24.15
C TRP A 152 4.43 1.11 -24.21
N CYS A 153 4.27 2.18 -24.99
CA CYS A 153 5.22 3.29 -25.03
C CYS A 153 5.40 3.94 -23.65
N ASN A 154 4.29 4.18 -22.93
CA ASN A 154 4.31 4.74 -21.59
C ASN A 154 5.03 3.81 -20.59
N ASP A 155 4.73 2.50 -20.58
CA ASP A 155 5.42 1.51 -19.76
C ASP A 155 6.93 1.50 -20.02
N LEU A 156 7.34 1.57 -21.31
CA LEU A 156 8.75 1.63 -21.67
C LEU A 156 9.45 2.88 -21.13
N MET A 157 8.80 4.05 -21.25
CA MET A 157 9.31 5.31 -20.71
C MET A 157 9.44 5.27 -19.18
N CYS A 158 8.42 4.78 -18.48
CA CYS A 158 8.44 4.63 -17.04
C CYS A 158 9.58 3.69 -16.60
N ARG A 159 9.74 2.56 -17.26
CA ARG A 159 10.84 1.61 -16.96
C ARG A 159 12.21 2.20 -17.20
N ALA A 160 12.39 2.95 -18.27
CA ALA A 160 13.64 3.66 -18.51
C ALA A 160 13.93 4.69 -17.42
N GLY A 161 12.93 5.49 -17.00
CA GLY A 161 13.04 6.43 -15.90
C GLY A 161 13.39 5.74 -14.57
N PHE A 162 12.75 4.63 -14.24
CA PHE A 162 13.07 3.83 -13.04
C PHE A 162 14.48 3.23 -13.10
N ALA A 163 14.91 2.75 -14.26
CA ALA A 163 16.26 2.21 -14.43
C ALA A 163 17.34 3.27 -14.21
N VAL A 164 17.13 4.49 -14.72
CA VAL A 164 18.06 5.62 -14.56
C VAL A 164 18.08 6.12 -13.11
N THR A 165 16.91 6.32 -12.49
CA THR A 165 16.81 6.89 -11.14
C THR A 165 17.04 5.87 -10.04
N GLY A 166 16.73 4.59 -10.32
CA GLY A 166 16.67 3.52 -9.33
C GLY A 166 15.61 3.74 -8.26
N LEU A 167 14.58 4.57 -8.56
CA LEU A 167 13.49 4.90 -7.66
C LEU A 167 12.22 4.21 -8.17
N TYR A 168 11.88 3.07 -7.59
CA TYR A 168 10.67 2.32 -7.90
C TYR A 168 9.57 2.73 -6.93
N SER A 169 8.36 2.96 -7.46
CA SER A 169 7.16 3.35 -6.72
C SER A 169 6.01 2.35 -6.95
N GLY A 170 4.80 2.69 -6.50
CA GLY A 170 3.61 1.86 -6.66
C GLY A 170 3.38 0.90 -5.50
N ILE A 171 4.30 0.01 -5.18
CA ILE A 171 4.34 -0.74 -3.92
C ILE A 171 5.60 -0.31 -3.17
N PHE A 172 5.45 0.16 -1.95
CA PHE A 172 6.58 0.38 -1.05
C PHE A 172 6.64 -0.73 -0.01
N TRP A 173 7.85 -1.16 0.33
CA TRP A 173 8.07 -2.14 1.39
C TRP A 173 9.35 -1.83 2.16
N ALA A 174 9.24 -1.79 3.48
CA ALA A 174 10.36 -1.60 4.40
C ALA A 174 9.97 -2.09 5.81
N LYS A 175 10.91 -2.10 6.76
CA LYS A 175 10.58 -2.31 8.17
C LYS A 175 9.74 -1.14 8.70
N LYS A 176 8.80 -1.42 9.61
CA LYS A 176 8.05 -0.37 10.31
C LYS A 176 8.98 0.64 10.98
N SER A 177 10.05 0.16 11.61
CA SER A 177 11.07 1.01 12.23
C SER A 177 11.79 1.92 11.22
N THR A 178 11.97 1.46 9.98
CA THR A 178 12.57 2.27 8.90
C THR A 178 11.63 3.40 8.50
N PHE A 179 10.33 3.11 8.29
CA PHE A 179 9.35 4.16 8.01
C PHE A 179 9.30 5.20 9.12
N ARG A 180 9.29 4.77 10.39
CA ARG A 180 9.35 5.70 11.53
C ARG A 180 10.62 6.54 11.55
N ALA A 181 11.77 5.95 11.24
CA ALA A 181 13.05 6.65 11.24
C ALA A 181 13.16 7.73 10.16
N ILE A 182 12.46 7.57 9.03
CA ILE A 182 12.42 8.58 7.96
C ILE A 182 11.25 9.57 8.08
N GLY A 183 10.41 9.43 9.14
CA GLY A 183 9.22 10.26 9.35
C GLY A 183 7.99 9.83 8.54
N GLY A 184 7.94 8.59 8.03
CA GLY A 184 6.83 8.09 7.23
C GLY A 184 6.90 8.54 5.76
N PHE A 185 5.74 8.58 5.10
CA PHE A 185 5.59 9.19 3.78
C PHE A 185 5.69 10.71 3.88
N VAL A 186 6.44 11.29 2.95
CA VAL A 186 6.69 12.74 2.92
C VAL A 186 5.40 13.47 2.54
N GLU A 187 4.95 14.38 3.39
CA GLU A 187 3.75 15.19 3.16
C GLU A 187 4.01 16.24 2.07
N LYS A 188 3.71 15.88 0.83
CA LYS A 188 3.76 16.75 -0.35
C LYS A 188 2.46 16.62 -1.12
N LYS A 189 2.06 17.68 -1.83
CA LYS A 189 0.89 17.64 -2.71
C LYS A 189 1.09 16.70 -3.90
N ALA A 190 2.32 16.65 -4.43
CA ALA A 190 2.65 15.77 -5.56
C ALA A 190 4.01 15.11 -5.36
N MET A 191 4.24 13.95 -6.01
CA MET A 191 5.51 13.22 -5.98
C MET A 191 5.94 12.75 -4.57
N GLU A 192 4.98 12.55 -3.64
CA GLU A 192 5.26 12.01 -2.30
C GLU A 192 5.94 10.65 -2.36
N ASP A 193 5.61 9.84 -3.37
CA ASP A 193 6.21 8.53 -3.64
C ASP A 193 7.70 8.66 -3.95
N VAL A 194 8.05 9.56 -4.89
CA VAL A 194 9.46 9.79 -5.26
C VAL A 194 10.23 10.38 -4.07
N ALA A 195 9.61 11.29 -3.32
CA ALA A 195 10.23 11.86 -2.12
C ALA A 195 10.49 10.79 -1.06
N THR A 196 9.52 9.90 -0.82
CA THR A 196 9.64 8.79 0.13
C THR A 196 10.70 7.77 -0.34
N ALA A 197 10.73 7.41 -1.63
CA ALA A 197 11.78 6.55 -2.19
C ALA A 197 13.18 7.15 -2.02
N LYS A 198 13.34 8.48 -2.23
CA LYS A 198 14.59 9.19 -1.99
C LYS A 198 15.00 9.15 -0.52
N SER A 199 14.04 9.34 0.42
CA SER A 199 14.28 9.27 1.86
C SER A 199 14.72 7.87 2.28
N LEU A 200 14.04 6.81 1.80
CA LEU A 200 14.43 5.42 2.03
C LEU A 200 15.82 5.12 1.48
N LYS A 201 16.13 5.57 0.25
CA LYS A 201 17.44 5.37 -0.39
C LYS A 201 18.56 6.07 0.39
N LYS A 202 18.32 7.31 0.84
CA LYS A 202 19.27 8.08 1.68
C LYS A 202 19.52 7.37 2.99
N TYR A 203 18.48 7.04 3.75
CA TYR A 203 18.59 6.35 5.03
C TYR A 203 19.24 4.98 4.89
N GLY A 204 18.93 4.25 3.81
CA GLY A 204 19.61 2.98 3.49
C GLY A 204 21.12 3.17 3.33
N LYS A 205 21.56 4.20 2.61
CA LYS A 205 22.98 4.52 2.44
C LYS A 205 23.69 4.76 3.79
N GLU A 206 23.03 5.49 4.70
CA GLU A 206 23.54 5.74 6.07
C GLU A 206 23.66 4.45 6.90
N LYS A 207 22.84 3.44 6.61
CA LYS A 207 22.84 2.11 7.27
C LYS A 207 23.66 1.05 6.53
N GLY A 208 24.37 1.40 5.46
CA GLY A 208 25.08 0.44 4.61
C GLY A 208 24.18 -0.52 3.84
N GLN A 209 22.89 -0.17 3.66
CA GLN A 209 21.87 -0.96 2.99
C GLN A 209 21.42 -0.29 1.69
N LYS A 210 20.97 -1.10 0.71
CA LYS A 210 20.53 -0.60 -0.59
C LYS A 210 19.00 -0.50 -0.64
N TYR A 211 18.47 0.51 -1.33
CA TYR A 211 17.11 0.52 -1.84
C TYR A 211 17.05 -0.34 -3.10
N THR A 212 15.98 -1.13 -3.30
CA THR A 212 15.89 -2.06 -4.43
C THR A 212 14.46 -2.21 -4.94
N THR A 213 14.28 -3.05 -5.97
CA THR A 213 12.97 -3.45 -6.49
C THR A 213 12.82 -4.96 -6.48
N LEU A 214 11.58 -5.43 -6.54
CA LEU A 214 11.27 -6.84 -6.76
C LEU A 214 11.77 -7.26 -8.14
N ARG A 215 12.19 -8.52 -8.27
CA ARG A 215 12.77 -9.05 -9.52
C ARG A 215 11.83 -10.00 -10.24
N LYS A 216 11.02 -10.75 -9.48
CA LYS A 216 10.12 -11.79 -10.00
C LYS A 216 8.66 -11.35 -9.97
N ASN A 217 8.32 -10.44 -9.08
CA ASN A 217 6.98 -9.97 -8.85
C ASN A 217 6.84 -8.49 -9.19
N HIS A 218 5.62 -8.07 -9.46
CA HIS A 218 5.32 -6.71 -9.91
C HIS A 218 3.96 -6.25 -9.41
N LEU A 219 3.71 -4.96 -9.50
CA LEU A 219 2.41 -4.33 -9.36
C LEU A 219 1.66 -4.43 -10.69
N ILE A 220 0.41 -4.85 -10.64
CA ILE A 220 -0.53 -4.75 -11.76
C ILE A 220 -1.31 -3.45 -11.57
N ASN A 221 -0.97 -2.47 -12.40
CA ASN A 221 -1.52 -1.11 -12.32
C ASN A 221 -2.84 -1.03 -13.07
N SER A 222 -3.82 -0.40 -12.44
CA SER A 222 -5.11 -0.14 -13.06
C SER A 222 -4.98 0.75 -14.29
N THR A 223 -5.80 0.46 -15.31
CA THR A 223 -5.89 1.28 -16.52
C THR A 223 -7.11 2.20 -16.54
N ARG A 224 -7.85 2.32 -15.42
CA ARG A 224 -9.10 3.09 -15.34
C ARG A 224 -8.98 4.51 -15.91
N LYS A 225 -7.90 5.23 -15.58
CA LYS A 225 -7.68 6.59 -16.10
C LYS A 225 -7.55 6.63 -17.63
N TYR A 226 -6.98 5.58 -18.20
CA TYR A 226 -6.84 5.46 -19.66
C TYR A 226 -8.14 4.98 -20.31
N ASP A 227 -8.95 4.16 -19.58
CA ASP A 227 -10.25 3.72 -20.06
C ASP A 227 -11.22 4.91 -20.17
N ASP A 228 -11.18 5.85 -19.21
CA ASP A 228 -12.03 7.03 -19.17
C ASP A 228 -11.53 8.18 -20.07
N LEU A 229 -10.22 8.43 -20.09
CA LEU A 229 -9.62 9.61 -20.74
C LEU A 229 -8.86 9.30 -22.03
N GLY A 230 -8.76 8.00 -22.38
CA GLY A 230 -8.09 7.49 -23.57
C GLY A 230 -6.61 7.20 -23.37
N ASP A 231 -6.11 6.21 -24.10
CA ASP A 231 -4.75 5.68 -23.96
C ASP A 231 -3.62 6.68 -24.26
N TRP A 232 -3.93 7.74 -25.00
CA TRP A 232 -2.98 8.83 -25.33
C TRP A 232 -2.90 9.92 -24.26
N LEU A 233 -3.58 9.76 -23.11
CA LEU A 233 -3.71 10.78 -22.06
C LEU A 233 -2.37 11.44 -21.70
N TYR A 234 -1.39 10.67 -21.27
CA TYR A 234 -0.10 11.25 -20.83
C TYR A 234 0.67 11.91 -21.97
N PHE A 235 0.61 11.37 -23.17
CA PHE A 235 1.24 12.01 -24.32
C PHE A 235 0.60 13.37 -24.66
N LYS A 236 -0.76 13.44 -24.60
CA LYS A 236 -1.48 14.70 -24.78
C LYS A 236 -1.08 15.74 -23.71
N LEU A 237 -1.00 15.31 -22.44
CA LEU A 237 -0.57 16.18 -21.34
C LEU A 237 0.89 16.62 -21.51
N MET A 238 1.79 15.74 -21.90
CA MET A 238 3.18 16.08 -22.19
C MET A 238 3.30 17.08 -23.33
N PHE A 239 2.58 16.88 -24.45
CA PHE A 239 2.57 17.83 -25.56
C PHE A 239 1.98 19.18 -25.17
N LYS A 240 0.84 19.18 -24.46
CA LYS A 240 0.21 20.41 -23.95
C LYS A 240 1.16 21.24 -23.09
N ASN A 241 1.99 20.57 -22.29
CA ASN A 241 2.88 21.18 -21.30
C ASN A 241 4.37 21.09 -21.67
N ALA A 242 4.70 20.86 -22.95
CA ALA A 242 6.09 20.68 -23.40
C ALA A 242 6.99 21.87 -23.01
N GLY A 243 6.47 23.11 -23.10
CA GLY A 243 7.21 24.30 -22.67
C GLY A 243 7.60 24.28 -21.18
N THR A 244 6.69 23.85 -20.30
CA THR A 244 6.96 23.71 -18.86
C THR A 244 8.01 22.62 -18.61
N MET A 245 7.93 21.50 -19.32
CA MET A 245 8.91 20.41 -19.20
C MET A 245 10.30 20.82 -19.68
N ILE A 246 10.39 21.57 -20.78
CA ILE A 246 11.66 22.11 -21.29
C ILE A 246 12.26 23.11 -20.29
N LYS A 247 11.47 24.03 -19.73
CA LYS A 247 11.92 24.96 -18.68
C LYS A 247 12.45 24.22 -17.48
N ALA A 248 11.75 23.19 -17.01
CA ALA A 248 12.19 22.36 -15.89
C ALA A 248 13.50 21.62 -16.19
N ALA A 249 13.69 21.11 -17.40
CA ALA A 249 14.95 20.50 -17.84
C ALA A 249 16.11 21.49 -17.85
N LEU A 250 15.83 22.79 -18.09
CA LEU A 250 16.79 23.89 -18.04
C LEU A 250 16.97 24.49 -16.62
N GLY A 251 16.35 23.89 -15.59
CA GLY A 251 16.51 24.28 -14.19
C GLY A 251 15.41 25.22 -13.65
N ASP A 252 14.44 25.62 -14.46
CA ASP A 252 13.27 26.41 -14.04
C ASP A 252 12.06 25.48 -13.83
N SER A 253 11.80 25.10 -12.59
CA SER A 253 10.67 24.25 -12.22
C SER A 253 9.34 24.97 -12.05
N THR A 254 9.25 26.25 -12.42
CA THR A 254 8.03 27.06 -12.34
C THR A 254 6.90 26.42 -13.16
N GLY A 255 5.77 26.12 -12.51
CA GLY A 255 4.62 25.46 -13.12
C GLY A 255 4.67 23.93 -13.17
N MET A 256 5.78 23.30 -12.75
CA MET A 256 5.87 21.84 -12.69
C MET A 256 4.88 21.24 -11.68
N ASP A 257 4.67 21.90 -10.53
CA ASP A 257 3.70 21.45 -9.52
C ASP A 257 2.28 21.42 -10.10
N LYS A 258 1.89 22.46 -10.85
CA LYS A 258 0.59 22.49 -11.54
C LYS A 258 0.43 21.39 -12.57
N LEU A 259 1.48 21.13 -13.37
CA LEU A 259 1.49 20.03 -14.34
C LEU A 259 1.32 18.67 -13.65
N LEU A 260 2.01 18.47 -12.54
CA LEU A 260 1.92 17.23 -11.76
C LEU A 260 0.53 17.07 -11.12
N ASP A 261 -0.08 18.16 -10.67
CA ASP A 261 -1.46 18.15 -10.17
C ASP A 261 -2.43 17.74 -11.29
N GLU A 262 -2.37 18.34 -12.48
CA GLU A 262 -3.17 17.95 -13.65
C GLU A 262 -2.96 16.47 -14.04
N MET A 263 -1.73 15.96 -13.95
CA MET A 263 -1.41 14.59 -14.35
C MET A 263 -1.88 13.53 -13.34
N PHE A 264 -1.87 13.83 -12.06
CA PHE A 264 -2.01 12.81 -11.01
C PHE A 264 -3.19 13.01 -10.07
N TYR A 265 -3.68 14.24 -9.84
CA TYR A 265 -4.67 14.55 -8.81
C TYR A 265 -6.03 15.00 -9.33
N ASP A 266 -6.12 15.80 -10.40
CA ASP A 266 -7.40 16.33 -10.89
C ASP A 266 -8.41 15.24 -11.27
N TYR A 267 -7.92 14.05 -11.66
CA TYR A 267 -8.79 12.91 -11.97
C TYR A 267 -9.48 12.34 -10.72
N ASN A 268 -8.78 12.29 -9.58
CA ASN A 268 -9.33 11.69 -8.36
C ASN A 268 -10.34 12.60 -7.64
N ASP A 269 -10.32 13.91 -7.93
CA ASP A 269 -11.29 14.86 -7.39
C ASP A 269 -12.59 14.94 -8.25
N MET A 270 -12.60 14.33 -9.46
CA MET A 270 -13.77 14.29 -10.35
C MET A 270 -14.65 13.06 -10.18
N HIS A 271 -14.24 12.07 -9.37
CA HIS A 271 -14.94 10.82 -9.11
C HIS A 271 -15.00 10.52 -7.63
#